data_35755069069b75bb260c2e6b17ab749a
#
_entry.id   35755069069b75bb260c2e6b17ab749a
#
_cell.length_a   1.000
_cell.length_b   1.000
_cell.length_c   1.000
_cell.angle_alpha   90.00
_cell.angle_beta   90.00
_cell.angle_gamma   90.00
#
_symmetry.space_group_name_H-M   'P 1'
#
loop_
_entity.id
_entity.type
_entity.pdbx_description
1 polymer ?
#
loop_
_entity_poly.entity_id
_entity_poly.type
_entity_poly.pdbx_seq_one_letter_code
_entity_poly.pdbx_strand_id
1 'polypeptide(L)'
;MKKLFLFLLISLFFSFSCKKDIIIVEAYYTNWFGGVKEVRGKDFMMVIDKETSKNLQIKHFLINDKKFNVEVEEKGNTIEIKSRISEGIDKEIELKNPIEKNSFGIEYYNTKTNKTKIFKLKKLQYKPRSNQQEKFS
;
A
#
# COMPACT_ATOMS: atom_id res chain seq x y z
N MET A 1 -50.38 6.76 6.71
CA MET A 1 -49.43 7.68 6.02
C MET A 1 -48.20 8.03 6.82
N LYS A 2 -48.31 8.21 8.14
CA LYS A 2 -47.10 8.47 8.99
C LYS A 2 -46.05 7.33 8.99
N LYS A 3 -46.49 6.09 8.87
CA LYS A 3 -45.58 4.93 8.82
C LYS A 3 -44.83 4.82 7.49
N LEU A 4 -45.40 5.26 6.39
CA LEU A 4 -44.75 5.27 5.06
C LEU A 4 -43.67 6.36 5.01
N PHE A 5 -43.89 7.49 5.66
CA PHE A 5 -42.91 8.58 5.71
C PHE A 5 -41.69 8.23 6.56
N LEU A 6 -41.90 7.46 7.62
CA LEU A 6 -40.83 6.97 8.47
C LEU A 6 -39.92 5.95 7.71
N PHE A 7 -40.53 5.09 6.90
CA PHE A 7 -39.78 4.13 6.06
C PHE A 7 -38.93 4.83 4.97
N LEU A 8 -39.49 5.91 4.40
CA LEU A 8 -38.75 6.70 3.41
C LEU A 8 -37.57 7.45 4.03
N LEU A 9 -37.70 7.91 5.28
CA LEU A 9 -36.59 8.57 5.99
C LEU A 9 -35.47 7.60 6.36
N ILE A 10 -35.80 6.37 6.73
CA ILE A 10 -34.83 5.34 7.10
C ILE A 10 -34.03 4.89 5.87
N SER A 11 -34.65 4.83 4.68
CA SER A 11 -33.96 4.45 3.43
C SER A 11 -32.92 5.50 2.98
N LEU A 12 -33.09 6.76 3.34
CA LEU A 12 -32.13 7.83 3.07
C LEU A 12 -30.84 7.73 3.88
N PHE A 13 -30.88 7.07 5.05
CA PHE A 13 -29.69 6.91 5.89
C PHE A 13 -28.75 5.76 5.42
N PHE A 14 -29.22 4.86 4.59
CA PHE A 14 -28.41 3.76 4.05
C PHE A 14 -27.60 4.10 2.81
N SER A 15 -27.72 5.32 2.29
CA SER A 15 -27.01 5.78 1.09
C SER A 15 -25.66 6.43 1.38
N PHE A 16 -25.10 6.27 2.58
CA PHE A 16 -23.71 6.63 2.81
C PHE A 16 -22.79 5.59 2.15
N SER A 17 -22.55 5.77 0.86
CA SER A 17 -21.50 5.04 0.20
C SER A 17 -20.17 5.43 0.88
N CYS A 18 -19.55 4.48 1.54
CA CYS A 18 -18.23 4.64 2.13
C CYS A 18 -17.24 4.84 0.97
N LYS A 19 -16.94 6.09 0.60
CA LYS A 19 -15.90 6.40 -0.38
C LYS A 19 -14.58 5.95 0.21
N LYS A 20 -13.92 5.02 -0.46
CA LYS A 20 -12.56 4.63 -0.10
C LYS A 20 -11.64 5.83 -0.32
N ASP A 21 -10.87 6.20 0.68
CA ASP A 21 -9.88 7.28 0.57
C ASP A 21 -8.78 6.96 -0.45
N ILE A 22 -8.50 5.68 -0.67
CA ILE A 22 -7.43 5.20 -1.55
C ILE A 22 -7.98 4.16 -2.52
N ILE A 23 -7.72 4.36 -3.81
CA ILE A 23 -7.96 3.37 -4.85
C ILE A 23 -6.62 2.77 -5.26
N ILE A 24 -6.45 1.48 -5.01
CA ILE A 24 -5.27 0.73 -5.40
C ILE A 24 -5.40 0.32 -6.87
N VAL A 25 -4.45 0.76 -7.69
CA VAL A 25 -4.30 0.32 -9.07
C VAL A 25 -3.56 -1.00 -9.12
N GLU A 26 -2.46 -1.08 -8.37
CA GLU A 26 -1.60 -2.25 -8.31
C GLU A 26 -0.83 -2.29 -6.99
N ALA A 27 -0.61 -3.49 -6.45
CA ALA A 27 0.27 -3.71 -5.31
C ALA A 27 1.05 -5.01 -5.50
N TYR A 28 2.37 -4.93 -5.47
CA TYR A 28 3.23 -6.08 -5.70
C TYR A 28 4.57 -5.95 -4.96
N TYR A 29 5.31 -7.04 -4.91
CA TYR A 29 6.68 -7.05 -4.43
C TYR A 29 7.59 -7.78 -5.42
N THR A 30 8.85 -7.40 -5.41
CA THR A 30 9.93 -8.06 -6.14
C THR A 30 11.05 -8.43 -5.18
N ASN A 31 11.79 -9.47 -5.51
CA ASN A 31 13.00 -9.80 -4.77
C ASN A 31 14.19 -9.01 -5.36
N TRP A 32 15.09 -8.57 -4.51
CA TRP A 32 16.36 -8.00 -4.94
C TRP A 32 17.55 -8.71 -4.28
N PHE A 33 18.67 -8.72 -4.98
CA PHE A 33 19.92 -9.32 -4.54
C PHE A 33 21.04 -8.30 -4.71
N GLY A 34 21.87 -8.13 -3.68
CA GLY A 34 22.93 -7.13 -3.65
C GLY A 34 24.25 -7.56 -4.32
N GLY A 35 24.26 -8.69 -5.04
CA GLY A 35 25.46 -9.21 -5.71
C GLY A 35 26.45 -9.92 -4.78
N VAL A 36 26.27 -9.88 -3.49
CA VAL A 36 27.04 -10.58 -2.48
C VAL A 36 26.14 -11.57 -1.76
N LYS A 37 26.66 -12.72 -1.36
CA LYS A 37 25.92 -13.73 -0.61
C LYS A 37 25.29 -13.09 0.63
N GLU A 38 24.02 -13.38 0.86
CA GLU A 38 23.22 -12.91 2.00
C GLU A 38 22.79 -11.42 1.98
N VAL A 39 23.19 -10.65 0.97
CA VAL A 39 22.65 -9.30 0.74
C VAL A 39 21.44 -9.40 -0.19
N ARG A 40 20.25 -9.42 0.40
CA ARG A 40 18.99 -9.61 -0.32
C ARG A 40 17.83 -8.95 0.44
N GLY A 41 16.73 -8.82 -0.25
CA GLY A 41 15.50 -8.32 0.35
C GLY A 41 14.35 -8.25 -0.64
N LYS A 42 13.37 -7.42 -0.29
CA LYS A 42 12.18 -7.18 -1.10
C LYS A 42 11.97 -5.69 -1.33
N ASP A 43 11.57 -5.36 -2.54
CA ASP A 43 10.99 -4.06 -2.89
C ASP A 43 9.48 -4.22 -2.94
N PHE A 44 8.77 -3.47 -2.10
CA PHE A 44 7.32 -3.38 -2.11
C PHE A 44 6.91 -2.16 -2.91
N MET A 45 5.99 -2.35 -3.84
CA MET A 45 5.48 -1.31 -4.70
C MET A 45 3.96 -1.25 -4.61
N MET A 46 3.44 -0.07 -4.39
CA MET A 46 2.03 0.20 -4.47
C MET A 46 1.78 1.37 -5.41
N VAL A 47 0.86 1.18 -6.34
CA VAL A 47 0.40 2.20 -7.27
C VAL A 47 -1.02 2.58 -6.91
N ILE A 48 -1.25 3.84 -6.62
CA ILE A 48 -2.56 4.38 -6.26
C ILE A 48 -3.02 5.43 -7.25
N ASP A 49 -4.33 5.64 -7.33
CA ASP A 49 -4.92 6.69 -8.14
C ASP A 49 -4.62 8.07 -7.57
N LYS A 50 -4.09 8.97 -8.38
CA LYS A 50 -3.69 10.32 -7.97
C LYS A 50 -4.89 11.20 -7.59
N GLU A 51 -5.97 11.14 -8.35
CA GLU A 51 -7.12 12.02 -8.14
C GLU A 51 -7.80 11.77 -6.79
N THR A 52 -8.00 10.51 -6.43
CA THR A 52 -8.59 10.13 -5.13
C THR A 52 -7.65 10.35 -3.96
N SER A 53 -6.35 10.44 -4.20
CA SER A 53 -5.30 10.55 -3.19
C SER A 53 -4.73 11.95 -3.00
N LYS A 54 -5.27 12.96 -3.68
CA LYS A 54 -4.72 14.33 -3.68
C LYS A 54 -4.63 14.99 -2.29
N ASN A 55 -5.49 14.60 -1.35
CA ASN A 55 -5.49 15.12 0.01
C ASN A 55 -4.73 14.23 1.00
N LEU A 56 -4.01 13.23 0.51
CA LEU A 56 -3.29 12.27 1.33
C LEU A 56 -1.79 12.51 1.29
N GLN A 57 -1.18 12.47 2.46
CA GLN A 57 0.27 12.44 2.62
C GLN A 57 0.68 11.05 3.10
N ILE A 58 1.36 10.30 2.25
CA ILE A 58 1.84 8.97 2.59
C ILE A 58 3.01 9.10 3.56
N LYS A 59 2.94 8.42 4.70
CA LYS A 59 3.93 8.53 5.77
C LYS A 59 4.84 7.31 5.84
N HIS A 60 4.25 6.12 5.93
CA HIS A 60 5.01 4.89 6.12
C HIS A 60 4.33 3.72 5.40
N PHE A 61 5.15 2.75 5.01
CA PHE A 61 4.71 1.41 4.68
C PHE A 61 4.73 0.55 5.95
N LEU A 62 3.71 -0.26 6.14
CA LEU A 62 3.57 -1.10 7.33
C LEU A 62 3.68 -2.58 6.97
N ILE A 63 4.50 -3.30 7.73
CA ILE A 63 4.57 -4.75 7.69
C ILE A 63 4.48 -5.26 9.12
N ASN A 64 3.47 -6.07 9.42
CA ASN A 64 3.22 -6.58 10.77
C ASN A 64 3.23 -5.44 11.82
N ASP A 65 2.59 -4.31 11.47
CA ASP A 65 2.51 -3.09 12.29
C ASP A 65 3.83 -2.33 12.50
N LYS A 66 4.94 -2.81 11.94
CA LYS A 66 6.21 -2.09 11.93
C LYS A 66 6.24 -1.09 10.77
N LYS A 67 6.73 0.12 11.05
CA LYS A 67 6.80 1.24 10.09
C LYS A 67 8.11 1.23 9.32
N PHE A 68 8.02 1.40 8.01
CA PHE A 68 9.16 1.53 7.09
C PHE A 68 9.04 2.80 6.27
N ASN A 69 10.18 3.36 5.92
CA ASN A 69 10.24 4.54 5.06
C ASN A 69 9.70 4.23 3.67
N VAL A 70 9.13 5.24 3.04
CA VAL A 70 8.61 5.18 1.68
C VAL A 70 9.26 6.22 0.78
N GLU A 71 9.41 5.86 -0.48
CA GLU A 71 9.65 6.79 -1.58
C GLU A 71 8.34 6.96 -2.33
N VAL A 72 7.93 8.21 -2.55
CA VAL A 72 6.67 8.56 -3.22
C VAL A 72 6.99 9.32 -4.49
N GLU A 73 6.52 8.84 -5.62
CA GLU A 73 6.73 9.45 -6.93
C GLU A 73 5.41 9.58 -7.68
N GLU A 74 5.14 10.78 -8.19
CA GLU A 74 3.97 11.01 -9.05
C GLU A 74 4.30 10.67 -10.50
N LYS A 75 3.47 9.83 -11.13
CA LYS A 75 3.60 9.44 -12.55
C LYS A 75 2.26 9.56 -13.27
N GLY A 76 2.08 10.65 -14.03
CA GLY A 76 0.84 10.90 -14.74
C GLY A 76 -0.36 10.94 -13.79
N ASN A 77 -1.29 10.01 -13.94
CA ASN A 77 -2.51 9.91 -13.14
C ASN A 77 -2.36 9.00 -11.91
N THR A 78 -1.16 8.52 -11.62
CA THR A 78 -0.89 7.61 -10.52
C THR A 78 0.20 8.14 -9.59
N ILE A 79 0.22 7.60 -8.38
CA ILE A 79 1.28 7.80 -7.40
C ILE A 79 1.89 6.44 -7.10
N GLU A 80 3.20 6.32 -7.28
CA GLU A 80 3.96 5.14 -6.90
C GLU A 80 4.52 5.29 -5.50
N ILE A 81 4.32 4.30 -4.66
CA ILE A 81 4.82 4.22 -3.30
C ILE A 81 5.73 3.01 -3.21
N LYS A 82 7.01 3.24 -2.94
CA LYS A 82 8.02 2.18 -2.86
C LYS A 82 8.61 2.10 -1.45
N SER A 83 8.80 0.88 -0.97
CA SER A 83 9.54 0.61 0.26
C SER A 83 10.50 -0.56 0.04
N ARG A 84 11.79 -0.34 0.32
CA ARG A 84 12.84 -1.38 0.21
C ARG A 84 13.18 -1.92 1.59
N ILE A 85 13.22 -3.23 1.73
CA ILE A 85 13.44 -3.91 2.98
C ILE A 85 14.51 -4.98 2.82
N SER A 86 15.48 -4.99 3.73
CA SER A 86 16.53 -6.00 3.81
C SER A 86 16.06 -7.23 4.59
N GLU A 87 16.31 -8.42 4.05
CA GLU A 87 16.08 -9.72 4.69
C GLU A 87 17.37 -10.47 5.01
N GLY A 88 18.51 -9.96 4.54
CA GLY A 88 19.83 -10.60 4.71
C GLY A 88 20.48 -10.32 6.07
N ILE A 89 21.77 -10.08 6.05
CA ILE A 89 22.60 -9.88 7.26
C ILE A 89 22.06 -8.73 8.12
N ASP A 90 21.67 -7.61 7.49
CA ASP A 90 21.13 -6.44 8.15
C ASP A 90 19.60 -6.41 8.08
N LYS A 91 18.96 -7.53 8.40
CA LYS A 91 17.50 -7.63 8.32
C LYS A 91 16.80 -6.62 9.23
N GLU A 92 15.91 -5.86 8.63
CA GLU A 92 15.06 -4.89 9.34
C GLU A 92 13.85 -5.55 9.98
N ILE A 93 13.40 -6.66 9.39
CA ILE A 93 12.27 -7.45 9.87
C ILE A 93 12.40 -8.91 9.44
N GLU A 94 11.88 -9.82 10.23
CA GLU A 94 11.70 -11.21 9.86
C GLU A 94 10.31 -11.43 9.29
N LEU A 95 10.26 -11.68 7.97
CA LEU A 95 9.01 -11.96 7.30
C LEU A 95 8.58 -13.41 7.53
N LYS A 96 7.31 -13.58 7.84
CA LYS A 96 6.68 -14.91 7.93
C LYS A 96 6.60 -15.53 6.55
N ASN A 97 6.76 -16.83 6.48
CA ASN A 97 6.64 -17.60 5.24
C ASN A 97 5.44 -18.57 5.34
N PRO A 98 4.54 -18.63 4.34
CA PRO A 98 4.50 -17.83 3.12
C PRO A 98 4.20 -16.33 3.38
N ILE A 99 4.50 -15.50 2.38
CA ILE A 99 4.43 -14.03 2.48
C ILE A 99 3.04 -13.53 2.93
N GLU A 100 1.98 -14.24 2.56
CA GLU A 100 0.58 -13.90 2.87
C GLU A 100 0.26 -13.97 4.37
N LYS A 101 1.11 -14.59 5.18
CA LYS A 101 0.98 -14.60 6.64
C LYS A 101 1.33 -13.27 7.30
N ASN A 102 1.91 -12.33 6.53
CA ASN A 102 2.22 -11.01 7.01
C ASN A 102 1.06 -10.05 6.71
N SER A 103 0.90 -9.05 7.56
CA SER A 103 -0.01 -7.94 7.30
C SER A 103 0.74 -6.80 6.62
N PHE A 104 0.11 -6.19 5.62
CA PHE A 104 0.68 -5.08 4.87
C PHE A 104 -0.29 -3.90 4.88
N GLY A 105 0.24 -2.68 4.87
CA GLY A 105 -0.57 -1.49 4.82
C GLY A 105 0.23 -0.22 4.57
N ILE A 106 -0.49 0.89 4.49
CA ILE A 106 0.08 2.23 4.39
C ILE A 106 -0.48 3.09 5.50
N GLU A 107 0.39 3.81 6.18
CA GLU A 107 0.02 4.91 7.05
C GLU A 107 0.02 6.22 6.25
N TYR A 108 -1.05 6.96 6.30
CA TYR A 108 -1.20 8.25 5.63
C TYR A 108 -1.92 9.28 6.50
N TYR A 109 -1.59 10.52 6.26
CA TYR A 109 -2.29 11.66 6.84
C TYR A 109 -3.26 12.25 5.82
N ASN A 110 -4.52 12.39 6.20
CA ASN A 110 -5.53 13.04 5.37
C ASN A 110 -5.62 14.52 5.77
N THR A 111 -5.21 15.41 4.87
CA THR A 111 -5.17 16.86 5.10
C THR A 111 -6.56 17.48 5.21
N LYS A 112 -7.57 16.85 4.59
CA LYS A 112 -8.95 17.32 4.63
C LYS A 112 -9.63 17.04 5.97
N THR A 113 -9.35 15.91 6.59
CA THR A 113 -9.93 15.48 7.87
C THR A 113 -9.00 15.71 9.06
N ASN A 114 -7.74 16.08 8.81
CA ASN A 114 -6.69 16.25 9.82
C ASN A 114 -6.49 14.99 10.68
N LYS A 115 -6.56 13.81 10.06
CA LYS A 115 -6.40 12.51 10.75
C LYS A 115 -5.38 11.63 10.06
N THR A 116 -4.60 10.93 10.88
CA THR A 116 -3.75 9.83 10.43
C THR A 116 -4.55 8.54 10.41
N LYS A 117 -4.48 7.81 9.30
CA LYS A 117 -5.19 6.56 9.10
C LYS A 117 -4.25 5.50 8.53
N ILE A 118 -4.66 4.24 8.65
CA ILE A 118 -3.98 3.09 8.07
C ILE A 118 -4.90 2.44 7.05
N PHE A 119 -4.39 2.28 5.83
CA PHE A 119 -5.02 1.47 4.80
C PHE A 119 -4.38 0.08 4.80
N LYS A 120 -5.17 -0.97 5.04
CA LYS A 120 -4.69 -2.36 5.00
C LYS A 120 -4.82 -2.94 3.60
N LEU A 121 -3.72 -3.50 3.09
CA LEU A 121 -3.71 -4.25 1.84
C LEU A 121 -4.29 -5.64 2.04
N LYS A 122 -5.23 -6.00 1.19
CA LYS A 122 -5.84 -7.34 1.21
C LYS A 122 -5.03 -8.37 0.43
N LYS A 123 -4.31 -7.94 -0.60
CA LYS A 123 -3.58 -8.81 -1.50
C LYS A 123 -2.33 -8.14 -2.04
N LEU A 124 -1.24 -8.88 -2.04
CA LEU A 124 0.05 -8.46 -2.56
C LEU A 124 0.56 -9.54 -3.53
N GLN A 125 0.86 -9.16 -4.77
CA GLN A 125 1.31 -10.09 -5.80
C GLN A 125 2.83 -10.11 -5.90
N TYR A 126 3.40 -11.26 -6.24
CA TYR A 126 4.79 -11.34 -6.64
C TYR A 126 4.95 -10.94 -8.11
N LYS A 127 5.90 -10.06 -8.41
CA LYS A 127 6.36 -9.80 -9.77
C LYS A 127 7.85 -10.08 -9.88
N PRO A 128 8.28 -10.90 -10.85
CA PRO A 128 9.70 -11.04 -11.11
C PRO A 128 10.25 -9.68 -11.58
N ARG A 129 11.48 -9.39 -11.18
CA ARG A 129 12.19 -8.20 -11.67
C ARG A 129 12.36 -8.33 -13.18
N SER A 130 11.88 -7.37 -13.95
CA SER A 130 12.12 -7.36 -15.39
C SER A 130 13.63 -7.32 -15.63
N ASN A 131 14.12 -8.23 -16.51
CA ASN A 131 15.53 -8.44 -16.81
C ASN A 131 16.19 -7.19 -17.42
N GLN A 132 16.48 -6.19 -16.61
CA GLN A 132 17.47 -5.18 -16.97
C GLN A 132 18.91 -5.64 -16.68
N GLN A 133 19.06 -6.84 -16.13
CA GLN A 133 20.38 -7.39 -15.76
C GLN A 133 21.10 -8.15 -16.87
N GLU A 134 20.46 -8.40 -18.02
CA GLU A 134 21.14 -9.07 -19.16
C GLU A 134 22.09 -8.15 -19.97
N LYS A 135 22.21 -6.87 -19.61
CA LYS A 135 23.11 -5.94 -20.32
C LYS A 135 24.50 -5.79 -19.70
N PHE A 136 24.82 -6.53 -18.65
CA PHE A 136 26.13 -6.48 -17.99
C PHE A 136 26.84 -7.84 -17.87
N SER A 137 26.55 -8.74 -18.79
CA SER A 137 27.34 -9.96 -18.95
C SER A 137 28.23 -9.86 -20.17
#